data_3d906c61f8a055dced466061709b561a
#
_entry.id   3d906c61f8a055dced466061709b561a
#
_cell.length_a   1.000
_cell.length_b   1.000
_cell.length_c   1.000
_cell.angle_alpha   90.00
_cell.angle_beta   90.00
_cell.angle_gamma   90.00
#
_symmetry.space_group_name_H-M   'P 1'
#
loop_
_entity.id
_entity.type
_entity.pdbx_description
1 polymer ?
#
loop_
_entity_poly.entity_id
_entity_poly.type
_entity_poly.pdbx_seq_one_letter_code
_entity_poly.pdbx_strand_id
1 'polypeptide(L)'
;MIPATDEFISACAEFGIELESGEAEGLHAYLEVLYEANQTTNLTAIRDESDAWMKHIFDALTLMPVMAELEPGEGEQIRVCDVGSGGGVPAIPLAIVRPDVSFTMLEATGRKTELLKQFAEKLGLKNISVVNGRAEQLGAFETGEMRDRFDLVTARALGRITVASELCVPLAREGGIIALIKGQKADEELAEAKKALHMLCVSHTGTIDTPTGRIVVIEKARATPKLYPRRDGEPKRAPLL
;
A
#
# COMPACT_ATOMS: atom_id res chain seq x y z
N MET A 1 -8.45 10.09 -22.95
CA MET A 1 -7.50 8.93 -22.90
C MET A 1 -6.17 9.45 -22.41
N ILE A 2 -5.64 8.93 -21.30
CA ILE A 2 -4.35 9.31 -20.69
C ILE A 2 -3.30 8.28 -21.14
N PRO A 3 -2.59 8.48 -22.27
CA PRO A 3 -1.65 7.48 -22.78
C PRO A 3 -0.44 7.33 -21.84
N ALA A 4 0.16 6.13 -21.83
CA ALA A 4 1.44 5.92 -21.16
C ALA A 4 2.49 6.87 -21.76
N THR A 5 3.24 7.54 -20.88
CA THR A 5 4.27 8.49 -21.31
C THR A 5 5.58 7.76 -21.64
N ASP A 6 6.41 8.33 -22.51
CA ASP A 6 7.74 7.79 -22.79
C ASP A 6 8.60 7.70 -21.51
N GLU A 7 8.44 8.65 -20.59
CA GLU A 7 9.08 8.66 -19.28
C GLU A 7 8.70 7.43 -18.46
N PHE A 8 7.40 7.08 -18.41
CA PHE A 8 6.92 5.89 -17.71
C PHE A 8 7.48 4.61 -18.32
N ILE A 9 7.47 4.51 -19.66
CA ILE A 9 7.99 3.32 -20.38
C ILE A 9 9.49 3.14 -20.08
N SER A 10 10.27 4.23 -20.15
CA SER A 10 11.71 4.21 -19.86
C SER A 10 11.97 3.83 -18.40
N ALA A 11 11.22 4.42 -17.45
CA ALA A 11 11.36 4.13 -16.04
C ALA A 11 11.02 2.67 -15.70
N CYS A 12 9.98 2.10 -16.32
CA CYS A 12 9.66 0.67 -16.18
C CYS A 12 10.81 -0.21 -16.66
N ALA A 13 11.35 0.06 -17.85
CA ALA A 13 12.46 -0.70 -18.41
C ALA A 13 13.72 -0.63 -17.54
N GLU A 14 14.08 0.57 -17.04
CA GLU A 14 15.23 0.77 -16.14
C GLU A 14 15.04 0.07 -14.78
N PHE A 15 13.81 -0.03 -14.29
CA PHE A 15 13.48 -0.69 -13.03
C PHE A 15 13.22 -2.19 -13.16
N GLY A 16 13.29 -2.72 -14.39
CA GLY A 16 13.05 -4.14 -14.69
C GLY A 16 11.57 -4.53 -14.60
N ILE A 17 10.65 -3.58 -14.81
CA ILE A 17 9.21 -3.81 -14.85
C ILE A 17 8.81 -4.02 -16.31
N GLU A 18 8.32 -5.22 -16.62
CA GLU A 18 7.74 -5.56 -17.91
C GLU A 18 6.23 -5.73 -17.74
N LEU A 19 5.45 -5.04 -18.57
CA LEU A 19 3.99 -5.16 -18.59
C LEU A 19 3.58 -6.20 -19.63
N GLU A 20 2.68 -7.09 -19.24
CA GLU A 20 2.08 -8.06 -20.15
C GLU A 20 0.98 -7.41 -21.02
N SER A 21 0.55 -8.15 -22.06
CA SER A 21 -0.53 -7.69 -22.94
C SER A 21 -1.82 -7.43 -22.17
N GLY A 22 -2.40 -6.26 -22.31
CA GLY A 22 -3.64 -5.82 -21.65
C GLY A 22 -3.44 -5.12 -20.31
N GLU A 23 -2.25 -5.20 -19.69
CA GLU A 23 -1.99 -4.55 -18.39
C GLU A 23 -1.93 -3.02 -18.54
N ALA A 24 -1.29 -2.53 -19.58
CA ALA A 24 -1.24 -1.09 -19.86
C ALA A 24 -2.63 -0.50 -20.08
N GLU A 25 -3.51 -1.22 -20.77
CA GLU A 25 -4.91 -0.83 -20.97
C GLU A 25 -5.69 -0.84 -19.65
N GLY A 26 -5.46 -1.86 -18.80
CA GLY A 26 -6.07 -1.93 -17.46
C GLY A 26 -5.64 -0.79 -16.55
N LEU A 27 -4.34 -0.47 -16.53
CA LEU A 27 -3.77 0.64 -15.78
C LEU A 27 -4.28 1.99 -16.27
N HIS A 28 -4.41 2.14 -17.60
CA HIS A 28 -5.04 3.30 -18.21
C HIS A 28 -6.49 3.46 -17.76
N ALA A 29 -7.30 2.40 -17.85
CA ALA A 29 -8.70 2.42 -17.42
C ALA A 29 -8.83 2.79 -15.93
N TYR A 30 -7.89 2.33 -15.10
CA TYR A 30 -7.84 2.74 -13.69
C TYR A 30 -7.60 4.26 -13.55
N LEU A 31 -6.67 4.86 -14.28
CA LEU A 31 -6.45 6.30 -14.23
C LEU A 31 -7.71 7.07 -14.65
N GLU A 32 -8.43 6.62 -15.68
CA GLU A 32 -9.68 7.25 -16.11
C GLU A 32 -10.73 7.27 -14.98
N VAL A 33 -10.99 6.12 -14.32
CA VAL A 33 -11.98 6.07 -13.24
C VAL A 33 -11.54 6.85 -11.99
N LEU A 34 -10.23 6.89 -11.71
CA LEU A 34 -9.67 7.68 -10.61
C LEU A 34 -9.88 9.18 -10.85
N TYR A 35 -9.56 9.69 -12.04
CA TYR A 35 -9.69 11.11 -12.36
C TYR A 35 -11.14 11.55 -12.52
N GLU A 36 -12.02 10.68 -13.05
CA GLU A 36 -13.47 10.92 -13.07
C GLU A 36 -13.98 11.14 -11.63
N ALA A 37 -13.68 10.23 -10.73
CA ALA A 37 -14.11 10.31 -9.33
C ALA A 37 -13.45 11.47 -8.57
N ASN A 38 -12.22 11.84 -8.93
CA ASN A 38 -11.48 12.93 -8.30
C ASN A 38 -12.10 14.31 -8.55
N GLN A 39 -12.96 14.44 -9.55
CA GLN A 39 -13.72 15.69 -9.80
C GLN A 39 -14.70 16.01 -8.66
N THR A 40 -15.20 15.00 -7.98
CA THR A 40 -16.22 15.15 -6.92
C THR A 40 -15.72 14.75 -5.53
N THR A 41 -14.66 13.98 -5.46
CA THR A 41 -14.10 13.47 -4.19
C THR A 41 -12.59 13.58 -4.25
N ASN A 42 -11.98 14.27 -3.30
CA ASN A 42 -10.53 14.47 -3.26
C ASN A 42 -9.80 13.14 -2.96
N LEU A 43 -9.50 12.37 -4.00
CA LEU A 43 -8.78 11.08 -3.94
C LEU A 43 -7.28 11.26 -4.15
N THR A 44 -6.90 12.21 -5.01
CA THR A 44 -5.51 12.54 -5.30
C THR A 44 -5.30 14.04 -5.45
N ALA A 45 -4.14 14.52 -4.99
CA ALA A 45 -3.69 15.89 -5.21
C ALA A 45 -3.01 16.08 -6.58
N ILE A 46 -2.66 15.01 -7.28
CA ILE A 46 -2.04 15.06 -8.60
C ILE A 46 -3.13 15.45 -9.60
N ARG A 47 -2.94 16.60 -10.27
CA ARG A 47 -3.90 17.18 -11.20
C ARG A 47 -3.49 17.04 -12.65
N ASP A 48 -2.19 16.93 -12.89
CA ASP A 48 -1.62 16.75 -14.22
C ASP A 48 -1.68 15.28 -14.61
N GLU A 49 -2.36 14.99 -15.69
CA GLU A 49 -2.50 13.65 -16.24
C GLU A 49 -1.17 13.07 -16.71
N SER A 50 -0.22 13.92 -17.14
CA SER A 50 1.12 13.49 -17.54
C SER A 50 1.91 12.93 -16.36
N ASP A 51 1.68 13.46 -15.15
CA ASP A 51 2.28 12.97 -13.89
C ASP A 51 1.65 11.66 -13.40
N ALA A 52 0.45 11.31 -13.87
CA ALA A 52 -0.33 10.22 -13.33
C ALA A 52 0.36 8.86 -13.48
N TRP A 53 0.97 8.62 -14.64
CA TRP A 53 1.68 7.37 -14.91
C TRP A 53 2.89 7.18 -13.99
N MET A 54 3.65 8.23 -13.75
CA MET A 54 4.80 8.15 -12.83
C MET A 54 4.37 8.10 -11.37
N LYS A 55 3.49 9.02 -10.94
CA LYS A 55 3.17 9.21 -9.52
C LYS A 55 2.08 8.27 -8.98
N HIS A 56 1.33 7.59 -9.85
CA HIS A 56 0.33 6.60 -9.41
C HIS A 56 0.70 5.19 -9.87
N ILE A 57 0.99 5.02 -11.15
CA ILE A 57 1.21 3.68 -11.70
C ILE A 57 2.63 3.22 -11.39
N PHE A 58 3.66 3.92 -11.87
CA PHE A 58 5.05 3.52 -11.66
C PHE A 58 5.38 3.41 -10.16
N ASP A 59 4.98 4.41 -9.36
CA ASP A 59 5.16 4.40 -7.90
C ASP A 59 4.57 3.14 -7.22
N ALA A 60 3.41 2.67 -7.69
CA ALA A 60 2.83 1.42 -7.21
C ALA A 60 3.63 0.19 -7.69
N LEU A 61 4.02 0.14 -8.97
CA LEU A 61 4.72 -0.99 -9.57
C LEU A 61 6.14 -1.17 -9.01
N THR A 62 6.74 -0.12 -8.42
CA THR A 62 8.02 -0.25 -7.72
C THR A 62 8.00 -1.21 -6.53
N LEU A 63 6.80 -1.65 -6.06
CA LEU A 63 6.65 -2.70 -5.06
C LEU A 63 6.82 -4.12 -5.63
N MET A 64 6.85 -4.31 -6.95
CA MET A 64 6.99 -5.63 -7.57
C MET A 64 8.22 -6.42 -7.08
N PRO A 65 9.41 -5.83 -6.92
CA PRO A 65 10.57 -6.53 -6.36
C PRO A 65 10.31 -7.05 -4.93
N VAL A 66 9.63 -6.25 -4.07
CA VAL A 66 9.27 -6.69 -2.71
C VAL A 66 8.29 -7.87 -2.77
N MET A 67 7.33 -7.82 -3.70
CA MET A 67 6.35 -8.90 -3.88
C MET A 67 6.98 -10.19 -4.44
N ALA A 68 8.04 -10.07 -5.23
CA ALA A 68 8.75 -11.23 -5.79
C ALA A 68 9.49 -12.05 -4.72
N GLU A 69 9.84 -11.45 -3.59
CA GLU A 69 10.48 -12.13 -2.45
C GLU A 69 9.48 -12.82 -1.50
N LEU A 70 8.16 -12.68 -1.76
CA LEU A 70 7.13 -13.28 -0.91
C LEU A 70 6.91 -14.75 -1.32
N GLU A 71 6.98 -15.62 -0.35
CA GLU A 71 6.66 -17.04 -0.52
C GLU A 71 5.28 -17.32 0.11
N PRO A 72 4.26 -17.67 -0.69
CA PRO A 72 2.99 -18.15 -0.14
C PRO A 72 3.18 -19.51 0.52
N GLY A 73 2.37 -19.83 1.52
CA GLY A 73 2.26 -21.18 2.04
C GLY A 73 1.84 -22.17 0.92
N GLU A 74 2.13 -23.44 1.10
CA GLU A 74 1.80 -24.48 0.10
C GLU A 74 0.29 -24.48 -0.21
N GLY A 75 -0.07 -24.15 -1.47
CA GLY A 75 -1.45 -24.03 -1.93
C GLY A 75 -2.18 -22.76 -1.49
N GLU A 76 -1.47 -21.81 -0.87
CA GLU A 76 -2.03 -20.53 -0.45
C GLU A 76 -1.72 -19.42 -1.47
N GLN A 77 -2.63 -18.43 -1.55
CA GLN A 77 -2.45 -17.22 -2.33
C GLN A 77 -1.80 -16.14 -1.45
N ILE A 78 -0.85 -15.37 -1.99
CA ILE A 78 -0.29 -14.20 -1.29
C ILE A 78 -1.41 -13.21 -0.97
N ARG A 79 -1.45 -12.75 0.27
CA ARG A 79 -2.44 -11.78 0.78
C ARG A 79 -1.77 -10.45 1.07
N VAL A 80 -2.20 -9.42 0.39
CA VAL A 80 -1.71 -8.03 0.55
C VAL A 80 -2.79 -7.17 1.16
N CYS A 81 -2.44 -6.34 2.16
CA CYS A 81 -3.33 -5.31 2.69
C CYS A 81 -2.74 -3.93 2.41
N ASP A 82 -3.49 -3.08 1.75
CA ASP A 82 -3.16 -1.67 1.57
C ASP A 82 -3.91 -0.81 2.57
N VAL A 83 -3.17 -0.11 3.45
CA VAL A 83 -3.73 0.65 4.57
C VAL A 83 -3.88 2.13 4.23
N GLY A 84 -5.12 2.61 4.28
CA GLY A 84 -5.44 3.98 3.89
C GLY A 84 -5.45 4.15 2.38
N SER A 85 -6.08 3.22 1.67
CA SER A 85 -5.99 3.08 0.21
C SER A 85 -6.42 4.30 -0.59
N GLY A 86 -7.23 5.20 -0.03
CA GLY A 86 -7.58 6.48 -0.62
C GLY A 86 -8.19 6.37 -2.02
N GLY A 87 -7.40 6.64 -3.06
CA GLY A 87 -7.78 6.46 -4.46
C GLY A 87 -7.50 5.06 -5.02
N GLY A 88 -6.98 4.13 -4.20
CA GLY A 88 -6.66 2.76 -4.62
C GLY A 88 -5.19 2.51 -4.98
N VAL A 89 -4.28 3.44 -4.64
CA VAL A 89 -2.84 3.32 -4.89
C VAL A 89 -2.10 2.95 -3.59
N PRO A 90 -1.32 1.87 -3.57
CA PRO A 90 -0.83 1.08 -4.70
C PRO A 90 -1.69 -0.13 -5.09
N ALA A 91 -2.73 -0.47 -4.34
CA ALA A 91 -3.42 -1.76 -4.47
C ALA A 91 -4.04 -2.03 -5.85
N ILE A 92 -4.72 -1.07 -6.47
CA ILE A 92 -5.39 -1.31 -7.76
C ILE A 92 -4.39 -1.52 -8.89
N PRO A 93 -3.35 -0.68 -9.09
CA PRO A 93 -2.32 -0.96 -10.09
C PRO A 93 -1.66 -2.34 -9.92
N LEU A 94 -1.33 -2.71 -8.68
CA LEU A 94 -0.76 -4.02 -8.38
C LEU A 94 -1.74 -5.17 -8.66
N ALA A 95 -3.02 -5.01 -8.34
CA ALA A 95 -4.03 -6.04 -8.59
C ALA A 95 -4.28 -6.28 -10.08
N ILE A 96 -4.06 -5.27 -10.93
CA ILE A 96 -4.14 -5.40 -12.39
C ILE A 96 -2.99 -6.28 -12.90
N VAL A 97 -1.75 -6.04 -12.46
CA VAL A 97 -0.56 -6.77 -12.93
C VAL A 97 -0.27 -8.05 -12.16
N ARG A 98 -0.97 -8.31 -11.05
CA ARG A 98 -0.81 -9.53 -10.23
C ARG A 98 -2.18 -10.13 -9.91
N PRO A 99 -2.87 -10.70 -10.92
CA PRO A 99 -4.17 -11.34 -10.72
C PRO A 99 -4.10 -12.60 -9.84
N ASP A 100 -2.92 -13.16 -9.64
CA ASP A 100 -2.59 -14.29 -8.76
C ASP A 100 -2.54 -13.92 -7.27
N VAL A 101 -2.51 -12.63 -6.92
CA VAL A 101 -2.39 -12.11 -5.54
C VAL A 101 -3.74 -11.57 -5.06
N SER A 102 -4.09 -11.82 -3.79
CA SER A 102 -5.29 -11.29 -3.16
C SER A 102 -5.01 -9.95 -2.46
N PHE A 103 -5.72 -8.91 -2.83
CA PHE A 103 -5.57 -7.57 -2.26
C PHE A 103 -6.76 -7.20 -1.39
N THR A 104 -6.48 -6.65 -0.22
CA THR A 104 -7.47 -6.02 0.67
C THR A 104 -7.16 -4.54 0.77
N MET A 105 -8.09 -3.70 0.33
CA MET A 105 -8.01 -2.25 0.49
C MET A 105 -8.72 -1.83 1.77
N LEU A 106 -7.98 -1.33 2.75
CA LEU A 106 -8.49 -0.84 4.02
C LEU A 106 -8.58 0.69 4.00
N GLU A 107 -9.80 1.22 4.09
CA GLU A 107 -10.06 2.67 4.06
C GLU A 107 -11.07 3.05 5.14
N ALA A 108 -10.75 4.07 5.95
CA ALA A 108 -11.59 4.52 7.05
C ALA A 108 -12.77 5.41 6.62
N THR A 109 -12.68 6.03 5.45
CA THR A 109 -13.70 6.96 4.93
C THR A 109 -14.73 6.24 4.10
N GLY A 110 -15.97 6.07 4.58
CA GLY A 110 -17.02 5.30 3.90
C GLY A 110 -17.28 5.75 2.45
N ARG A 111 -17.25 7.07 2.15
CA ARG A 111 -17.39 7.56 0.78
C ARG A 111 -16.27 7.07 -0.15
N LYS A 112 -15.02 7.04 0.33
CA LYS A 112 -13.89 6.52 -0.44
C LYS A 112 -13.98 5.01 -0.60
N THR A 113 -14.38 4.30 0.45
CA THR A 113 -14.63 2.84 0.40
C THR A 113 -15.62 2.48 -0.69
N GLU A 114 -16.71 3.23 -0.81
CA GLU A 114 -17.72 2.98 -1.84
C GLU A 114 -17.17 3.23 -3.26
N LEU A 115 -16.37 4.28 -3.46
CA LEU A 115 -15.69 4.52 -4.73
C LEU A 115 -14.69 3.40 -5.08
N LEU A 116 -13.93 2.90 -4.10
CA LEU A 116 -13.00 1.79 -4.32
C LEU A 116 -13.72 0.51 -4.77
N LYS A 117 -14.91 0.21 -4.22
CA LYS A 117 -15.74 -0.91 -4.67
C LYS A 117 -16.20 -0.72 -6.12
N GLN A 118 -16.67 0.51 -6.46
CA GLN A 118 -17.06 0.83 -7.83
C GLN A 118 -15.87 0.73 -8.81
N PHE A 119 -14.66 1.11 -8.39
CA PHE A 119 -13.46 0.95 -9.22
C PHE A 119 -13.16 -0.53 -9.48
N ALA A 120 -13.16 -1.36 -8.44
CA ALA A 120 -12.94 -2.79 -8.59
C ALA A 120 -13.99 -3.44 -9.53
N GLU A 121 -15.27 -3.06 -9.41
CA GLU A 121 -16.34 -3.52 -10.27
C GLU A 121 -16.18 -3.05 -11.72
N LYS A 122 -15.98 -1.73 -11.96
CA LYS A 122 -15.79 -1.15 -13.30
C LYS A 122 -14.57 -1.76 -14.02
N LEU A 123 -13.51 -2.08 -13.29
CA LEU A 123 -12.28 -2.67 -13.83
C LEU A 123 -12.33 -4.20 -13.90
N GLY A 124 -13.40 -4.83 -13.43
CA GLY A 124 -13.57 -6.28 -13.44
C GLY A 124 -12.58 -7.04 -12.55
N LEU A 125 -11.99 -6.39 -11.53
CA LEU A 125 -11.00 -6.98 -10.64
C LEU A 125 -11.67 -7.91 -9.61
N LYS A 126 -11.32 -9.20 -9.67
CA LYS A 126 -11.88 -10.23 -8.78
C LYS A 126 -10.99 -10.56 -7.59
N ASN A 127 -9.76 -10.10 -7.62
CA ASN A 127 -8.73 -10.31 -6.60
C ASN A 127 -8.64 -9.16 -5.58
N ILE A 128 -9.64 -8.27 -5.54
CA ILE A 128 -9.73 -7.15 -4.61
C ILE A 128 -10.90 -7.32 -3.65
N SER A 129 -10.65 -7.10 -2.38
CA SER A 129 -11.65 -6.89 -1.33
C SER A 129 -11.51 -5.48 -0.74
N VAL A 130 -12.63 -4.81 -0.47
CA VAL A 130 -12.63 -3.46 0.11
C VAL A 130 -13.27 -3.48 1.49
N VAL A 131 -12.53 -3.07 2.50
CA VAL A 131 -12.96 -3.04 3.90
C VAL A 131 -13.06 -1.60 4.39
N ASN A 132 -14.23 -1.22 4.89
CA ASN A 132 -14.41 0.05 5.58
C ASN A 132 -14.09 -0.11 7.06
N GLY A 133 -13.07 0.56 7.54
CA GLY A 133 -12.68 0.50 8.94
C GLY A 133 -11.37 1.22 9.23
N ARG A 134 -11.08 1.33 10.50
CA ARG A 134 -9.81 1.90 10.97
C ARG A 134 -8.81 0.78 11.25
N ALA A 135 -7.57 1.00 10.85
CA ALA A 135 -6.49 0.04 11.09
C ALA A 135 -6.31 -0.25 12.59
N GLU A 136 -6.52 0.77 13.44
CA GLU A 136 -6.45 0.63 14.89
C GLU A 136 -7.48 -0.38 15.43
N GLN A 137 -8.68 -0.43 14.86
CA GLN A 137 -9.75 -1.35 15.27
C GLN A 137 -9.52 -2.75 14.69
N LEU A 138 -9.23 -2.83 13.39
CA LEU A 138 -9.11 -4.09 12.67
C LEU A 138 -7.80 -4.85 12.98
N GLY A 139 -6.76 -4.15 13.44
CA GLY A 139 -5.52 -4.72 13.94
C GLY A 139 -5.46 -4.93 15.45
N ALA A 140 -6.51 -4.55 16.21
CA ALA A 140 -6.55 -4.68 17.66
C ALA A 140 -6.37 -6.13 18.13
N PHE A 141 -5.76 -6.34 19.31
CA PHE A 141 -5.44 -7.68 19.78
C PHE A 141 -6.67 -8.54 20.07
N GLU A 142 -7.68 -7.97 20.76
CA GLU A 142 -8.84 -8.75 21.22
C GLU A 142 -9.96 -8.85 20.18
N THR A 143 -10.12 -7.83 19.35
CA THR A 143 -11.28 -7.66 18.47
C THR A 143 -10.94 -7.49 17.01
N GLY A 144 -9.67 -7.39 16.67
CA GLY A 144 -9.21 -7.09 15.31
C GLY A 144 -9.32 -8.29 14.38
N GLU A 145 -10.27 -8.24 13.46
CA GLU A 145 -10.52 -9.32 12.49
C GLU A 145 -9.41 -9.48 11.44
N MET A 146 -8.55 -8.46 11.29
CA MET A 146 -7.48 -8.44 10.28
C MET A 146 -6.08 -8.58 10.87
N ARG A 147 -5.96 -8.77 12.20
CA ARG A 147 -4.66 -8.93 12.85
C ARG A 147 -3.94 -10.19 12.39
N ASP A 148 -2.62 -10.08 12.16
CA ASP A 148 -1.71 -11.20 11.84
C ASP A 148 -2.12 -12.01 10.59
N ARG A 149 -2.72 -11.36 9.56
CA ARG A 149 -3.31 -12.05 8.41
C ARG A 149 -2.58 -11.90 7.09
N PHE A 150 -1.77 -10.85 6.91
CA PHE A 150 -1.25 -10.49 5.59
C PHE A 150 0.23 -10.80 5.45
N ASP A 151 0.60 -11.28 4.27
CA ASP A 151 2.00 -11.55 3.89
C ASP A 151 2.73 -10.24 3.63
N LEU A 152 2.03 -9.28 3.01
CA LEU A 152 2.51 -7.92 2.77
C LEU A 152 1.47 -6.90 3.22
N VAL A 153 1.93 -5.88 3.93
CA VAL A 153 1.11 -4.69 4.24
C VAL A 153 1.75 -3.47 3.61
N THR A 154 1.01 -2.79 2.75
CA THR A 154 1.47 -1.57 2.08
C THR A 154 0.80 -0.33 2.66
N ALA A 155 1.47 0.79 2.58
CA ALA A 155 0.88 2.10 2.83
C ALA A 155 1.60 3.19 2.04
N ARG A 156 0.81 4.14 1.52
CA ARG A 156 1.30 5.36 0.89
C ARG A 156 0.63 6.58 1.51
N ALA A 157 1.41 7.62 1.79
CA ALA A 157 0.90 8.88 2.38
C ALA A 157 0.13 8.75 3.71
N LEU A 158 0.38 7.66 4.47
CA LEU A 158 -0.30 7.38 5.76
C LEU A 158 0.30 8.17 6.95
N GLY A 159 1.24 9.08 6.71
CA GLY A 159 1.93 9.87 7.70
C GLY A 159 3.39 9.45 7.86
N ARG A 160 4.01 9.82 9.00
CA ARG A 160 5.42 9.45 9.30
C ARG A 160 5.57 7.94 9.51
N ILE A 161 6.78 7.42 9.35
CA ILE A 161 7.07 5.98 9.54
C ILE A 161 6.60 5.48 10.91
N THR A 162 6.77 6.28 11.98
CA THR A 162 6.29 5.94 13.32
C THR A 162 4.79 5.66 13.37
N VAL A 163 3.99 6.48 12.69
CA VAL A 163 2.52 6.33 12.61
C VAL A 163 2.14 5.18 11.70
N ALA A 164 2.71 5.15 10.49
CA ALA A 164 2.41 4.11 9.50
C ALA A 164 2.76 2.72 10.03
N SER A 165 3.90 2.56 10.71
CA SER A 165 4.30 1.28 11.30
C SER A 165 3.32 0.81 12.36
N GLU A 166 2.86 1.66 13.27
CA GLU A 166 1.89 1.27 14.29
C GLU A 166 0.55 0.80 13.69
N LEU A 167 0.14 1.40 12.57
CA LEU A 167 -1.10 1.01 11.88
C LEU A 167 -0.96 -0.25 11.02
N CYS A 168 0.20 -0.46 10.41
CA CYS A 168 0.42 -1.55 9.45
C CYS A 168 0.93 -2.85 10.11
N VAL A 169 1.86 -2.75 11.07
CA VAL A 169 2.54 -3.91 11.66
C VAL A 169 1.57 -4.93 12.29
N PRO A 170 0.52 -4.52 13.01
CA PRO A 170 -0.43 -5.49 13.59
C PRO A 170 -1.17 -6.33 12.56
N LEU A 171 -1.32 -5.85 11.32
CA LEU A 171 -2.04 -6.55 10.25
C LEU A 171 -1.17 -7.61 9.55
N ALA A 172 0.16 -7.39 9.47
CA ALA A 172 1.09 -8.35 8.91
C ALA A 172 1.17 -9.61 9.81
N ARG A 173 1.29 -10.79 9.21
CA ARG A 173 1.61 -12.03 9.96
C ARG A 173 3.05 -12.01 10.48
N GLU A 174 3.42 -12.91 11.37
CA GLU A 174 4.84 -13.14 11.70
C GLU A 174 5.59 -13.63 10.46
N GLY A 175 6.78 -13.09 10.22
CA GLY A 175 7.54 -13.25 8.98
C GLY A 175 7.00 -12.45 7.79
N GLY A 176 5.89 -11.71 7.97
CA GLY A 176 5.33 -10.84 6.94
C GLY A 176 6.09 -9.52 6.81
N ILE A 177 5.87 -8.86 5.70
CA ILE A 177 6.57 -7.63 5.29
C ILE A 177 5.63 -6.43 5.35
N ILE A 178 6.16 -5.31 5.77
CA ILE A 178 5.52 -4.00 5.65
C ILE A 178 6.35 -3.15 4.69
N ALA A 179 5.76 -2.69 3.59
CA ALA A 179 6.39 -1.84 2.59
C ALA A 179 5.74 -0.46 2.57
N LEU A 180 6.48 0.55 3.02
CA LEU A 180 5.99 1.92 3.12
C LEU A 180 6.55 2.75 1.96
N ILE A 181 5.69 3.23 1.08
CA ILE A 181 6.06 4.16 0.01
C ILE A 181 6.22 5.56 0.62
N LYS A 182 7.43 6.07 0.54
CA LYS A 182 7.86 7.32 1.18
C LYS A 182 8.53 8.26 0.18
N GLY A 183 8.54 9.55 0.50
CA GLY A 183 9.29 10.57 -0.23
C GLY A 183 10.75 10.68 0.23
N GLN A 184 11.42 11.77 -0.19
CA GLN A 184 12.86 12.03 0.05
C GLN A 184 13.29 12.08 1.52
N LYS A 185 12.34 12.29 2.45
CA LYS A 185 12.61 12.33 3.90
C LYS A 185 12.58 10.96 4.58
N ALA A 186 12.56 9.88 3.82
CA ALA A 186 12.44 8.52 4.36
C ALA A 186 13.55 8.19 5.38
N ASP A 187 14.81 8.58 5.11
CA ASP A 187 15.93 8.30 6.02
C ASP A 187 15.81 9.04 7.36
N GLU A 188 15.39 10.32 7.31
CA GLU A 188 15.17 11.13 8.51
C GLU A 188 14.04 10.50 9.35
N GLU A 189 12.92 10.15 8.70
CA GLU A 189 11.79 9.51 9.36
C GLU A 189 12.16 8.13 9.92
N LEU A 190 12.98 7.35 9.21
CA LEU A 190 13.46 6.04 9.65
C LEU A 190 14.36 6.17 10.87
N ALA A 191 15.26 7.16 10.88
CA ALA A 191 16.12 7.43 12.03
C ALA A 191 15.31 7.75 13.30
N GLU A 192 14.22 8.51 13.15
CA GLU A 192 13.30 8.83 14.24
C GLU A 192 12.44 7.62 14.66
N ALA A 193 12.15 6.71 13.74
CA ALA A 193 11.27 5.56 13.98
C ALA A 193 11.94 4.38 14.71
N LYS A 194 13.26 4.39 14.95
CA LYS A 194 14.01 3.26 15.54
C LYS A 194 13.38 2.71 16.81
N LYS A 195 12.97 3.59 17.73
CA LYS A 195 12.33 3.17 18.98
C LYS A 195 10.93 2.58 18.73
N ALA A 196 10.15 3.19 17.84
CA ALA A 196 8.83 2.69 17.46
C ALA A 196 8.92 1.29 16.85
N LEU A 197 9.86 1.05 15.92
CA LEU A 197 10.08 -0.26 15.30
C LEU A 197 10.47 -1.31 16.36
N HIS A 198 11.35 -0.96 17.30
CA HIS A 198 11.70 -1.83 18.41
C HIS A 198 10.49 -2.17 19.28
N MET A 199 9.67 -1.18 19.65
CA MET A 199 8.45 -1.36 20.44
C MET A 199 7.40 -2.24 19.74
N LEU A 200 7.35 -2.19 18.41
CA LEU A 200 6.44 -2.99 17.59
C LEU A 200 7.00 -4.39 17.26
N CYS A 201 8.22 -4.71 17.73
CA CYS A 201 8.92 -5.98 17.47
C CYS A 201 9.19 -6.25 16.00
N VAL A 202 9.59 -5.23 15.24
CA VAL A 202 9.90 -5.31 13.82
C VAL A 202 11.31 -4.80 13.53
N SER A 203 11.86 -5.19 12.39
CA SER A 203 13.19 -4.80 11.93
C SER A 203 13.13 -4.15 10.56
N HIS A 204 13.81 -3.02 10.38
CA HIS A 204 14.07 -2.47 9.06
C HIS A 204 15.06 -3.38 8.33
N THR A 205 14.67 -3.94 7.20
CA THR A 205 15.47 -4.90 6.42
C THR A 205 16.09 -4.28 5.16
N GLY A 206 15.55 -3.15 4.68
CA GLY A 206 16.11 -2.46 3.54
C GLY A 206 15.31 -1.23 3.13
N THR A 207 15.92 -0.40 2.31
CA THR A 207 15.27 0.72 1.63
C THR A 207 15.61 0.64 0.16
N ILE A 208 14.59 0.68 -0.70
CA ILE A 208 14.73 0.67 -2.15
C ILE A 208 14.57 2.11 -2.64
N ASP A 209 15.60 2.63 -3.29
CA ASP A 209 15.50 3.92 -3.96
C ASP A 209 14.73 3.77 -5.28
N THR A 210 13.81 4.68 -5.53
CA THR A 210 13.00 4.72 -6.75
C THR A 210 13.06 6.13 -7.36
N PRO A 211 12.80 6.30 -8.66
CA PRO A 211 12.71 7.62 -9.29
C PRO A 211 11.68 8.55 -8.63
N THR A 212 10.64 8.01 -8.02
CA THR A 212 9.55 8.77 -7.39
C THR A 212 9.71 8.97 -5.88
N GLY A 213 10.60 8.22 -5.24
CA GLY A 213 10.79 8.28 -3.79
C GLY A 213 11.58 7.10 -3.24
N ARG A 214 11.10 6.51 -2.15
CA ARG A 214 11.74 5.38 -1.48
C ARG A 214 10.71 4.38 -0.95
N ILE A 215 11.03 3.11 -0.97
CA ILE A 215 10.27 2.07 -0.30
C ILE A 215 11.04 1.63 0.94
N VAL A 216 10.48 1.86 2.12
CA VAL A 216 11.03 1.37 3.38
C VAL A 216 10.44 0.00 3.66
N VAL A 217 11.30 -1.02 3.71
CA VAL A 217 10.93 -2.43 3.92
C VAL A 217 11.20 -2.81 5.37
N ILE A 218 10.18 -3.32 6.03
CA ILE A 218 10.18 -3.68 7.45
C ILE A 218 9.66 -5.11 7.56
N GLU A 219 10.38 -5.96 8.26
CA GLU A 219 10.00 -7.35 8.53
C GLU A 219 9.40 -7.48 9.94
N LYS A 220 8.29 -8.20 10.04
CA LYS A 220 7.69 -8.56 11.32
C LYS A 220 8.30 -9.84 11.86
N ALA A 221 9.41 -9.70 12.58
CA ALA A 221 10.18 -10.84 13.11
C ALA A 221 9.46 -11.59 14.26
N ARG A 222 8.51 -10.97 14.96
CA ARG A 222 7.78 -11.53 16.12
C ARG A 222 6.37 -10.94 16.22
N ALA A 223 5.51 -11.58 17.01
CA ALA A 223 4.18 -11.08 17.31
C ALA A 223 4.20 -9.63 17.83
N THR A 224 3.33 -8.80 17.29
CA THR A 224 3.13 -7.43 17.77
C THR A 224 2.61 -7.44 19.20
N PRO A 225 3.20 -6.67 20.15
CA PRO A 225 2.70 -6.60 21.52
C PRO A 225 1.20 -6.24 21.57
N LYS A 226 0.48 -6.83 22.53
CA LYS A 226 -0.99 -6.69 22.66
C LYS A 226 -1.48 -5.25 22.78
N LEU A 227 -0.62 -4.36 23.27
CA LEU A 227 -0.90 -2.93 23.40
C LEU A 227 -1.10 -2.22 22.06
N TYR A 228 -0.52 -2.76 20.98
CA TYR A 228 -0.55 -2.13 19.66
C TYR A 228 -1.50 -2.86 18.69
N PRO A 229 -2.20 -2.12 17.80
CA PRO A 229 -2.21 -0.65 17.73
C PRO A 229 -2.94 -0.05 18.94
N ARG A 230 -2.56 1.17 19.33
CA ARG A 230 -3.28 1.94 20.32
C ARG A 230 -4.64 2.40 19.78
N ARG A 231 -5.45 3.04 20.63
CA ARG A 231 -6.82 3.47 20.29
C ARG A 231 -6.87 4.40 19.08
N ASP A 232 -8.05 4.47 18.46
CA ASP A 232 -8.32 5.30 17.29
C ASP A 232 -7.75 6.71 17.39
N GLY A 233 -6.96 7.08 16.37
CA GLY A 233 -6.32 8.38 16.25
C GLY A 233 -5.15 8.65 17.22
N GLU A 234 -4.88 7.77 18.18
CA GLU A 234 -3.78 7.92 19.12
C GLU A 234 -2.40 7.84 18.42
N PRO A 235 -2.18 6.88 17.48
CA PRO A 235 -0.93 6.82 16.73
C PRO A 235 -0.56 8.15 16.04
N LYS A 236 -1.55 8.84 15.50
CA LYS A 236 -1.37 10.12 14.81
C LYS A 236 -1.18 11.30 15.79
N ARG A 237 -1.94 11.31 16.91
CA ARG A 237 -1.89 12.39 17.91
C ARG A 237 -0.63 12.36 18.75
N ALA A 238 -0.13 11.18 19.09
CA ALA A 238 1.04 10.94 19.93
C ALA A 238 1.88 9.80 19.34
N PRO A 239 2.64 10.05 18.26
CA PRO A 239 3.47 9.01 17.64
C PRO A 239 4.44 8.37 18.64
N LEU A 240 4.78 7.10 18.41
CA LEU A 240 5.81 6.39 19.18
C LEU A 240 7.18 7.03 18.86
N LEU A 241 7.83 7.66 19.87
CA LEU A 241 9.12 8.34 19.75
C LEU A 241 10.14 7.78 20.75
#